data_596ca841a1a44a3ab720ac1ae077ae07
#
_entry.id   596ca841a1a44a3ab720ac1ae077ae07
#
_cell.length_a   1.000
_cell.length_b   1.000
_cell.length_c   1.000
_cell.angle_alpha   90.00
_cell.angle_beta   90.00
_cell.angle_gamma   90.00
#
_symmetry.space_group_name_H-M   'P 1'
#
loop_
_entity.id
_entity.type
_entity.pdbx_description
1 polymer ?
#
loop_
_entity_poly.entity_id
_entity_poly.type
_entity_poly.pdbx_seq_one_letter_code
_entity_poly.pdbx_strand_id
1 'polypeptide(L)'
;YEIPLRLVGSEMCIRDRGRVYRLKGYEIPESGRTARGVNIINLLQLQPEEKITAIIPLLEDGKQHYLVMATRNGLVKKTGFDEYKNIRKNGLAAISLREGDELIEVKQTDENEDIFLVSKEGQCIRFKLQDVRETGRVSMGVIGMNLGDTDEVVGMQIRSEGDDLLIVSEKGMGKRTPLDEFTVQHRGGKGLRCYKITDKTG
;
A
#
# COMPACT_ATOMS: atom_id res chain seq x y z
N TYR A 1 -27.80 7.63 20.37
CA TYR A 1 -26.98 7.74 19.13
C TYR A 1 -25.87 6.71 19.25
N GLU A 2 -26.02 5.60 18.56
CA GLU A 2 -24.94 4.63 18.42
C GLU A 2 -23.91 5.23 17.44
N ILE A 3 -22.74 5.57 17.96
CA ILE A 3 -21.59 5.90 17.11
C ILE A 3 -21.27 4.63 16.32
N PRO A 4 -21.26 4.65 14.98
CA PRO A 4 -20.93 3.47 14.20
C PRO A 4 -19.57 2.91 14.69
N LEU A 5 -19.50 1.63 14.97
CA LEU A 5 -18.31 0.91 15.47
C LEU A 5 -17.04 1.21 14.66
N ARG A 6 -17.17 1.68 13.42
CA ARG A 6 -16.07 2.12 12.54
C ARG A 6 -15.34 3.39 13.00
N LEU A 7 -15.96 4.23 13.85
CA LEU A 7 -15.37 5.48 14.36
C LEU A 7 -14.72 5.33 15.75
N VAL A 8 -14.82 4.17 16.38
CA VAL A 8 -14.30 3.91 17.74
C VAL A 8 -12.83 3.47 17.74
N GLY A 9 -12.20 3.35 16.57
CA GLY A 9 -10.82 2.90 16.42
C GLY A 9 -9.79 4.04 16.38
N SER A 10 -8.55 3.62 16.26
CA SER A 10 -7.43 4.47 15.86
C SER A 10 -7.05 4.10 14.43
N GLU A 11 -6.84 5.11 13.61
CA GLU A 11 -6.41 4.95 12.23
C GLU A 11 -4.91 5.27 12.10
N MET A 12 -4.23 4.50 11.29
CA MET A 12 -2.85 4.76 10.89
C MET A 12 -2.85 5.40 9.51
N CYS A 13 -2.43 6.65 9.41
CA CYS A 13 -2.28 7.37 8.15
C CYS A 13 -0.82 7.32 7.70
N ILE A 14 -0.56 6.77 6.53
CA ILE A 14 0.78 6.58 5.98
C ILE A 14 0.94 7.46 4.75
N ARG A 15 2.09 8.13 4.63
CA ARG A 15 2.38 9.09 3.57
C ARG A 15 3.32 8.51 2.52
N ASP A 16 3.28 9.10 1.33
CA ASP A 16 4.16 8.82 0.18
C ASP A 16 5.65 8.94 0.51
N ARG A 17 6.02 9.81 1.47
CA ARG A 17 7.38 9.97 2.01
C ARG A 17 7.73 8.97 3.13
N GLY A 18 6.90 7.95 3.35
CA GLY A 18 7.17 6.87 4.30
C GLY A 18 7.03 7.25 5.78
N ARG A 19 6.34 8.32 6.13
CA ARG A 19 5.98 8.63 7.52
C ARG A 19 4.58 8.12 7.83
N VAL A 20 4.39 7.69 9.07
CA VAL A 20 3.12 7.20 9.61
C VAL A 20 2.67 8.08 10.77
N TYR A 21 1.37 8.35 10.82
CA TYR A 21 0.70 9.12 11.87
C TYR A 21 -0.46 8.31 12.42
N ARG A 22 -0.78 8.52 13.68
CA ARG A 22 -1.97 7.95 14.31
C ARG A 22 -3.03 9.05 14.45
N LEU A 23 -4.23 8.73 13.99
CA LEU A 23 -5.42 9.56 14.14
C LEU A 23 -6.48 8.77 14.89
N LYS A 24 -7.16 9.40 15.81
CA LYS A 24 -8.33 8.81 16.46
C LYS A 24 -9.56 9.04 15.56
N GLY A 25 -10.36 8.01 15.35
CA GLY A 25 -11.54 8.12 14.50
C GLY A 25 -12.49 9.25 14.91
N TYR A 26 -12.62 9.50 16.22
CA TYR A 26 -13.44 10.60 16.75
C TYR A 26 -12.86 12.02 16.53
N GLU A 27 -11.58 12.13 16.15
CA GLU A 27 -10.96 13.42 15.79
C GLU A 27 -11.34 13.85 14.36
N ILE A 28 -11.93 12.93 13.57
CA ILE A 28 -12.43 13.24 12.22
C ILE A 28 -13.82 13.85 12.38
N PRO A 29 -14.04 15.09 11.92
CA PRO A 29 -15.34 15.75 12.03
C PRO A 29 -16.42 14.98 11.26
N GLU A 30 -17.54 14.73 11.89
CA GLU A 30 -18.72 14.18 11.24
C GLU A 30 -19.30 15.18 10.25
N SER A 31 -19.69 14.74 9.07
CA SER A 31 -20.27 15.59 8.04
C SER A 31 -21.39 14.90 7.27
N GLY A 32 -22.36 15.64 6.82
CA GLY A 32 -23.43 15.13 5.96
C GLY A 32 -22.91 14.72 4.56
N ARG A 33 -23.69 13.88 3.87
CA ARG A 33 -23.35 13.32 2.55
C ARG A 33 -22.94 14.36 1.49
N THR A 34 -23.51 15.55 1.54
CA THR A 34 -23.26 16.64 0.58
C THR A 34 -22.22 17.64 1.07
N ALA A 35 -21.68 17.46 2.27
CA ALA A 35 -20.69 18.38 2.81
C ALA A 35 -19.34 18.21 2.11
N ARG A 36 -18.60 19.30 2.04
CA ARG A 36 -17.29 19.35 1.38
C ARG A 36 -16.18 18.61 2.13
N GLY A 37 -16.44 18.24 3.40
CA GLY A 37 -15.44 17.66 4.29
C GLY A 37 -14.38 18.66 4.76
N VAL A 38 -13.46 18.19 5.58
CA VAL A 38 -12.34 18.97 6.11
C VAL A 38 -11.04 18.49 5.46
N ASN A 39 -10.17 19.43 5.11
CA ASN A 39 -8.88 19.07 4.52
C ASN A 39 -8.04 18.32 5.57
N ILE A 40 -7.49 17.19 5.18
CA ILE A 40 -6.69 16.29 6.05
C ILE A 40 -5.47 16.99 6.68
N ILE A 41 -4.97 18.06 6.07
CA ILE A 41 -3.86 18.88 6.62
C ILE A 41 -4.25 19.53 7.95
N ASN A 42 -5.53 19.75 8.20
CA ASN A 42 -6.02 20.30 9.46
C ASN A 42 -6.03 19.26 10.60
N LEU A 43 -5.96 17.98 10.25
CA LEU A 43 -5.95 16.86 11.20
C LEU A 43 -4.54 16.30 11.40
N LEU A 44 -3.72 16.32 10.36
CA LEU A 44 -2.36 15.82 10.34
C LEU A 44 -1.39 16.91 9.91
N GLN A 45 -0.25 17.03 10.58
CA GLN A 45 0.81 17.97 10.22
C GLN A 45 1.53 17.50 8.95
N LEU A 46 0.86 17.67 7.80
CA LEU A 46 1.44 17.36 6.50
C LEU A 46 2.45 18.43 6.10
N GLN A 47 3.56 18.03 5.52
CA GLN A 47 4.46 18.95 4.84
C GLN A 47 3.88 19.31 3.44
N PRO A 48 4.31 20.43 2.84
CA PRO A 48 3.91 20.77 1.49
C PRO A 48 4.19 19.59 0.53
N GLU A 49 3.24 19.32 -0.36
CA GLU A 49 3.30 18.27 -1.39
C GLU A 49 3.24 16.80 -0.89
N GLU A 50 3.21 16.54 0.42
CA GLU A 50 2.98 15.18 0.93
C GLU A 50 1.54 14.72 0.71
N LYS A 51 1.39 13.47 0.27
CA LYS A 51 0.11 12.81 0.03
C LYS A 51 -0.11 11.64 1.01
N ILE A 52 -1.35 11.38 1.36
CA ILE A 52 -1.72 10.15 2.08
C ILE A 52 -1.77 9.00 1.08
N THR A 53 -0.96 7.98 1.33
CA THR A 53 -0.93 6.75 0.53
C THR A 53 -1.90 5.71 1.04
N ALA A 54 -2.01 5.57 2.36
CA ALA A 54 -2.91 4.60 2.98
C ALA A 54 -3.48 5.09 4.31
N ILE A 55 -4.70 4.66 4.62
CA ILE A 55 -5.33 4.78 5.93
C ILE A 55 -5.71 3.37 6.37
N ILE A 56 -5.15 2.91 7.47
CA ILE A 56 -5.28 1.54 7.96
C ILE A 56 -5.86 1.56 9.36
N PRO A 57 -6.99 0.89 9.63
CA PRO A 57 -7.52 0.75 10.96
C PRO A 57 -6.59 -0.08 11.83
N LEU A 58 -6.36 0.37 13.06
CA LEU A 58 -5.59 -0.38 14.05
C LEU A 58 -6.50 -1.43 14.68
N LEU A 59 -6.38 -2.69 14.22
CA LEU A 59 -7.14 -3.81 14.75
C LEU A 59 -6.43 -4.38 15.98
N GLU A 60 -7.14 -4.47 17.10
CA GLU A 60 -6.69 -5.13 18.34
C GLU A 60 -7.39 -6.50 18.47
N ASP A 61 -7.16 -7.40 17.51
CA ASP A 61 -7.76 -8.73 17.46
C ASP A 61 -6.89 -9.84 18.09
N GLY A 62 -5.75 -9.45 18.66
CA GLY A 62 -4.79 -10.37 19.31
C GLY A 62 -3.98 -11.23 18.34
N LYS A 63 -4.12 -11.02 17.02
CA LYS A 63 -3.35 -11.74 16.00
C LYS A 63 -2.08 -10.97 15.63
N GLN A 64 -1.12 -11.71 15.08
CA GLN A 64 0.08 -11.10 14.50
C GLN A 64 -0.25 -10.59 13.10
N HIS A 65 -0.11 -9.29 12.91
CA HIS A 65 -0.28 -8.63 11.62
C HIS A 65 1.03 -7.99 11.16
N TYR A 66 1.14 -7.84 9.86
CA TYR A 66 2.25 -7.16 9.20
C TYR A 66 1.75 -6.01 8.36
N LEU A 67 2.55 -4.95 8.26
CA LEU A 67 2.43 -3.96 7.20
C LEU A 67 3.35 -4.34 6.05
N VAL A 68 2.76 -4.53 4.89
CA VAL A 68 3.47 -4.72 3.62
C VAL A 68 3.41 -3.42 2.86
N MET A 69 4.56 -2.94 2.44
CA MET A 69 4.74 -1.65 1.78
C MET A 69 5.40 -1.88 0.43
N ALA A 70 4.92 -1.20 -0.60
CA ALA A 70 5.53 -1.21 -1.93
C ALA A 70 5.95 0.21 -2.34
N THR A 71 7.12 0.33 -2.96
CA THR A 71 7.62 1.60 -3.49
C THR A 71 7.51 1.65 -5.00
N ARG A 72 7.50 2.85 -5.55
CA ARG A 72 7.46 3.11 -6.99
C ARG A 72 8.61 2.40 -7.74
N ASN A 73 9.79 2.35 -7.13
CA ASN A 73 10.97 1.71 -7.72
C ASN A 73 11.05 0.19 -7.48
N GLY A 74 9.93 -0.45 -7.09
CA GLY A 74 9.81 -1.92 -7.03
C GLY A 74 10.38 -2.55 -5.76
N LEU A 75 10.64 -1.77 -4.70
CA LEU A 75 10.99 -2.33 -3.40
C LEU A 75 9.73 -2.78 -2.66
N VAL A 76 9.87 -3.84 -1.88
CA VAL A 76 8.82 -4.34 -0.97
C VAL A 76 9.40 -4.53 0.42
N LYS A 77 8.61 -4.20 1.43
CA LYS A 77 9.01 -4.30 2.84
C LYS A 77 7.90 -4.95 3.65
N LYS A 78 8.27 -5.88 4.53
CA LYS A 78 7.40 -6.45 5.56
C LYS A 78 7.89 -6.02 6.93
N THR A 79 7.01 -5.47 7.76
CA THR A 79 7.31 -5.03 9.13
C THR A 79 6.18 -5.47 10.05
N GLY A 80 6.51 -6.03 11.21
CA GLY A 80 5.52 -6.40 12.21
C GLY A 80 4.73 -5.18 12.67
N PHE A 81 3.42 -5.35 12.81
CA PHE A 81 2.52 -4.26 13.19
C PHE A 81 2.82 -3.68 14.57
N ASP A 82 3.40 -4.48 15.46
CA ASP A 82 3.81 -4.08 16.80
C ASP A 82 4.82 -2.94 16.83
N GLU A 83 5.63 -2.81 15.78
CA GLU A 83 6.58 -1.71 15.61
C GLU A 83 5.89 -0.33 15.53
N TYR A 84 4.58 -0.29 15.27
CA TYR A 84 3.79 0.92 15.08
C TYR A 84 2.80 1.20 16.23
N LYS A 85 2.81 0.43 17.31
CA LYS A 85 1.91 0.63 18.47
C LYS A 85 2.06 2.01 19.12
N ASN A 86 3.28 2.55 19.13
CA ASN A 86 3.63 3.80 19.83
C ASN A 86 3.98 4.92 18.84
N ILE A 87 3.00 5.39 18.08
CA ILE A 87 3.17 6.52 17.17
C ILE A 87 2.96 7.84 17.92
N ARG A 88 3.98 8.71 17.92
CA ARG A 88 3.90 10.05 18.51
C ARG A 88 3.15 11.01 17.55
N LYS A 89 2.68 12.15 18.09
CA LYS A 89 1.97 13.18 17.31
C LYS A 89 2.75 13.71 16.09
N ASN A 90 4.09 13.77 16.18
CA ASN A 90 4.96 14.19 15.08
C ASN A 90 5.22 13.11 14.04
N GLY A 91 4.52 11.97 14.15
CA GLY A 91 4.66 10.83 13.26
C GLY A 91 5.94 10.02 13.52
N LEU A 92 6.07 8.93 12.77
CA LEU A 92 7.11 7.94 12.88
C LEU A 92 7.57 7.52 11.49
N ALA A 93 8.88 7.29 11.27
CA ALA A 93 9.35 6.72 10.02
C ALA A 93 8.91 5.25 9.92
N ALA A 94 8.21 4.90 8.84
CA ALA A 94 7.73 3.54 8.56
C ALA A 94 8.65 2.79 7.57
N ILE A 95 9.33 3.52 6.72
CA ILE A 95 10.26 3.01 5.72
C ILE A 95 11.32 4.09 5.43
N SER A 96 12.53 3.69 5.08
CA SER A 96 13.54 4.58 4.50
C SER A 96 13.46 4.48 2.98
N LEU A 97 13.11 5.56 2.32
CA LEU A 97 13.05 5.63 0.86
C LEU A 97 14.39 6.05 0.28
N ARG A 98 14.70 5.57 -0.92
CA ARG A 98 15.81 6.09 -1.73
C ARG A 98 15.44 7.47 -2.27
N GLU A 99 16.43 8.25 -2.66
CA GLU A 99 16.21 9.51 -3.35
C GLU A 99 15.41 9.28 -4.63
N GLY A 100 14.35 10.07 -4.81
CA GLY A 100 13.45 9.95 -5.95
C GLY A 100 12.45 8.79 -5.89
N ASP A 101 12.44 7.97 -4.81
CA ASP A 101 11.45 6.89 -4.64
C ASP A 101 10.26 7.36 -3.79
N GLU A 102 9.12 6.74 -3.97
CA GLU A 102 7.88 7.04 -3.25
C GLU A 102 7.22 5.75 -2.79
N LEU A 103 6.57 5.81 -1.64
CA LEU A 103 5.70 4.75 -1.16
C LEU A 103 4.36 4.84 -1.89
N ILE A 104 4.00 3.80 -2.64
CA ILE A 104 2.79 3.80 -3.48
C ILE A 104 1.62 3.06 -2.86
N GLU A 105 1.88 2.04 -2.07
CA GLU A 105 0.82 1.21 -1.50
C GLU A 105 1.26 0.62 -0.16
N VAL A 106 0.31 0.49 0.77
CA VAL A 106 0.50 -0.20 2.05
C VAL A 106 -0.73 -1.05 2.34
N LYS A 107 -0.49 -2.30 2.68
CA LYS A 107 -1.53 -3.26 3.08
C LYS A 107 -1.23 -3.83 4.45
N GLN A 108 -2.27 -4.06 5.23
CA GLN A 108 -2.19 -4.87 6.44
C GLN A 108 -2.57 -6.30 6.09
N THR A 109 -1.81 -7.27 6.55
CA THR A 109 -2.05 -8.68 6.24
C THR A 109 -1.46 -9.59 7.31
N ASP A 110 -1.79 -10.87 7.25
CA ASP A 110 -1.09 -11.93 7.97
C ASP A 110 0.11 -12.46 7.13
N GLU A 111 0.79 -13.49 7.60
CA GLU A 111 1.98 -14.03 6.94
C GLU A 111 1.66 -14.90 5.71
N ASN A 112 0.44 -15.42 5.59
CA ASN A 112 0.07 -16.41 4.57
C ASN A 112 -0.57 -15.77 3.34
N GLU A 113 0.06 -14.74 2.80
CA GLU A 113 -0.46 -14.01 1.64
C GLU A 113 0.42 -14.14 0.40
N ASP A 114 -0.23 -13.98 -0.75
CA ASP A 114 0.43 -13.75 -2.01
C ASP A 114 0.37 -12.25 -2.35
N ILE A 115 1.52 -11.71 -2.71
CA ILE A 115 1.67 -10.32 -3.12
C ILE A 115 1.69 -10.25 -4.65
N PHE A 116 0.95 -9.30 -5.19
CA PHE A 116 0.94 -8.94 -6.61
C PHE A 116 1.50 -7.52 -6.75
N LEU A 117 2.57 -7.34 -7.50
CA LEU A 117 3.05 -6.02 -7.90
C LEU A 117 2.79 -5.86 -9.41
N VAL A 118 2.20 -4.73 -9.76
CA VAL A 118 1.88 -4.39 -11.16
C VAL A 118 2.66 -3.16 -11.56
N SER A 119 3.31 -3.24 -12.73
CA SER A 119 4.07 -2.11 -13.26
C SER A 119 3.29 -1.34 -14.32
N LYS A 120 3.71 -0.11 -14.55
CA LYS A 120 3.17 0.82 -15.54
C LYS A 120 3.24 0.27 -16.96
N GLU A 121 4.30 -0.47 -17.30
CA GLU A 121 4.46 -1.11 -18.60
C GLU A 121 3.66 -2.42 -18.75
N GLY A 122 2.77 -2.72 -17.78
CA GLY A 122 1.83 -3.83 -17.83
C GLY A 122 2.45 -5.19 -17.51
N GLN A 123 3.47 -5.22 -16.65
CA GLN A 123 3.97 -6.46 -16.07
C GLN A 123 3.33 -6.69 -14.70
N CYS A 124 3.17 -7.94 -14.29
CA CYS A 124 2.72 -8.34 -12.97
C CYS A 124 3.59 -9.48 -12.43
N ILE A 125 4.03 -9.36 -11.20
CA ILE A 125 4.72 -10.45 -10.49
C ILE A 125 3.88 -10.86 -9.28
N ARG A 126 3.69 -12.18 -9.12
CA ARG A 126 3.08 -12.79 -7.93
C ARG A 126 4.13 -13.55 -7.16
N PHE A 127 4.28 -13.30 -5.86
CA PHE A 127 5.20 -14.02 -4.98
C PHE A 127 4.62 -14.17 -3.57
N LYS A 128 5.18 -15.10 -2.80
CA LYS A 128 4.77 -15.33 -1.41
C LYS A 128 5.31 -14.24 -0.49
N LEU A 129 4.49 -13.76 0.44
CA LEU A 129 4.94 -12.80 1.46
C LEU A 129 6.04 -13.38 2.36
N GLN A 130 6.08 -14.70 2.55
CA GLN A 130 7.14 -15.40 3.30
C GLN A 130 8.53 -15.21 2.66
N ASP A 131 8.61 -14.95 1.35
CA ASP A 131 9.88 -14.64 0.66
C ASP A 131 10.41 -13.24 1.03
N VAL A 132 9.57 -12.40 1.66
CA VAL A 132 9.96 -11.08 2.16
C VAL A 132 10.28 -11.19 3.63
N ARG A 133 11.59 -11.10 3.95
CA ARG A 133 12.00 -11.13 5.36
C ARG A 133 11.41 -9.94 6.14
N GLU A 134 11.00 -10.19 7.36
CA GLU A 134 10.59 -9.13 8.27
C GLU A 134 11.78 -8.23 8.61
N THR A 135 11.54 -6.92 8.63
CA THR A 135 12.57 -5.92 8.95
C THR A 135 11.96 -4.80 9.79
N GLY A 136 12.79 -4.17 10.61
CA GLY A 136 12.38 -3.01 11.43
C GLY A 136 12.01 -1.80 10.58
N ARG A 137 11.38 -0.81 11.21
CA ARG A 137 10.81 0.39 10.57
C ARG A 137 11.75 1.15 9.65
N VAL A 138 13.01 1.32 10.04
CA VAL A 138 13.99 2.20 9.37
C VAL A 138 14.74 1.50 8.22
N SER A 139 14.22 0.39 7.70
CA SER A 139 14.80 -0.31 6.54
C SER A 139 14.16 0.14 5.24
N MET A 140 14.87 -0.04 4.13
CA MET A 140 14.37 0.25 2.78
C MET A 140 13.55 -0.90 2.17
N GLY A 141 13.64 -2.10 2.76
CA GLY A 141 13.04 -3.30 2.20
C GLY A 141 13.98 -4.05 1.24
N VAL A 142 13.38 -4.86 0.39
CA VAL A 142 14.06 -5.74 -0.58
C VAL A 142 13.44 -5.57 -1.96
N ILE A 143 14.12 -6.00 -3.02
CA ILE A 143 13.59 -5.94 -4.37
C ILE A 143 12.39 -6.91 -4.45
N GLY A 144 11.21 -6.37 -4.74
CA GLY A 144 9.97 -7.10 -5.02
C GLY A 144 9.84 -7.40 -6.50
N MET A 145 10.08 -6.39 -7.34
CA MET A 145 10.01 -6.49 -8.80
C MET A 145 11.22 -5.83 -9.44
N ASN A 146 11.79 -6.46 -10.46
CA ASN A 146 12.88 -5.89 -11.25
C ASN A 146 12.29 -5.15 -12.45
N LEU A 147 12.35 -3.83 -12.41
CA LEU A 147 11.78 -2.92 -13.39
C LEU A 147 12.77 -2.59 -14.51
N GLY A 148 12.26 -2.22 -15.67
CA GLY A 148 13.04 -1.53 -16.70
C GLY A 148 13.37 -0.10 -16.31
N ASP A 149 14.24 0.57 -17.07
CA ASP A 149 14.75 1.92 -16.73
C ASP A 149 13.64 2.99 -16.67
N THR A 150 12.56 2.81 -17.42
CA THR A 150 11.42 3.75 -17.51
C THR A 150 10.17 3.24 -16.82
N ASP A 151 10.21 2.01 -16.28
CA ASP A 151 9.06 1.37 -15.68
C ASP A 151 8.98 1.70 -14.18
N GLU A 152 7.78 1.66 -13.65
CA GLU A 152 7.51 1.92 -12.23
C GLU A 152 6.37 1.02 -11.74
N VAL A 153 6.37 0.65 -10.47
CA VAL A 153 5.23 -0.04 -9.85
C VAL A 153 4.10 0.96 -9.65
N VAL A 154 2.92 0.59 -10.12
CA VAL A 154 1.70 1.41 -10.02
C VAL A 154 0.68 0.88 -9.03
N GLY A 155 0.83 -0.36 -8.56
CA GLY A 155 -0.07 -0.92 -7.55
C GLY A 155 0.46 -2.21 -6.94
N MET A 156 0.02 -2.46 -5.71
CA MET A 156 0.23 -3.71 -4.97
C MET A 156 -1.12 -4.24 -4.50
N GLN A 157 -1.36 -5.54 -4.71
CA GLN A 157 -2.55 -6.22 -4.21
C GLN A 157 -2.15 -7.48 -3.43
N ILE A 158 -3.05 -7.92 -2.55
CA ILE A 158 -2.93 -9.17 -1.79
C ILE A 158 -4.06 -10.11 -2.18
N ARG A 159 -3.81 -11.42 -2.11
CA ARG A 159 -4.77 -12.45 -2.53
C ARG A 159 -6.10 -12.38 -1.79
N SER A 160 -6.08 -12.10 -0.51
CA SER A 160 -7.28 -12.07 0.34
C SER A 160 -8.27 -10.93 0.00
N GLU A 161 -7.87 -9.95 -0.81
CA GLU A 161 -8.73 -8.84 -1.21
C GLU A 161 -9.66 -9.16 -2.39
N GLY A 162 -9.49 -10.30 -3.05
CA GLY A 162 -10.38 -10.73 -4.14
C GLY A 162 -9.84 -11.88 -4.98
N ASP A 163 -10.62 -12.29 -5.97
CA ASP A 163 -10.29 -13.41 -6.85
C ASP A 163 -9.76 -12.97 -8.21
N ASP A 164 -9.92 -11.69 -8.55
CA ASP A 164 -9.55 -11.14 -9.84
C ASP A 164 -8.70 -9.87 -9.71
N LEU A 165 -7.77 -9.68 -10.63
CA LEU A 165 -7.03 -8.44 -10.81
C LEU A 165 -7.70 -7.60 -11.90
N LEU A 166 -8.22 -6.42 -11.50
CA LEU A 166 -8.72 -5.41 -12.43
C LEU A 166 -7.56 -4.45 -12.76
N ILE A 167 -7.24 -4.35 -14.05
CA ILE A 167 -6.27 -3.40 -14.58
C ILE A 167 -7.02 -2.41 -15.45
N VAL A 168 -6.82 -1.12 -15.22
CA VAL A 168 -7.38 -0.04 -16.03
C VAL A 168 -6.24 0.82 -16.53
N SER A 169 -6.19 1.03 -17.84
CA SER A 169 -5.18 1.86 -18.47
C SER A 169 -5.54 3.36 -18.42
N GLU A 170 -4.57 4.20 -18.69
CA GLU A 170 -4.72 5.67 -18.76
C GLU A 170 -5.83 6.13 -19.71
N LYS A 171 -6.05 5.38 -20.80
CA LYS A 171 -7.12 5.66 -21.78
C LYS A 171 -8.46 5.01 -21.46
N GLY A 172 -8.62 4.50 -20.23
CA GLY A 172 -9.87 3.95 -19.75
C GLY A 172 -10.19 2.54 -20.24
N MET A 173 -9.24 1.85 -20.86
CA MET A 173 -9.41 0.43 -21.25
C MET A 173 -9.16 -0.45 -20.03
N GLY A 174 -10.12 -1.32 -19.70
CA GLY A 174 -10.05 -2.19 -18.53
C GLY A 174 -10.05 -3.67 -18.89
N LYS A 175 -9.35 -4.47 -18.08
CA LYS A 175 -9.33 -5.92 -18.15
C LYS A 175 -9.35 -6.51 -16.75
N ARG A 176 -10.21 -7.50 -16.55
CA ARG A 176 -10.25 -8.32 -15.33
C ARG A 176 -9.65 -9.70 -15.64
N THR A 177 -8.72 -10.15 -14.81
CA THR A 177 -8.03 -11.43 -14.97
C THR A 177 -8.05 -12.18 -13.64
N PRO A 178 -8.49 -13.46 -13.61
CA PRO A 178 -8.43 -14.27 -12.40
C PRO A 178 -7.01 -14.33 -11.83
N LEU A 179 -6.88 -14.22 -10.50
CA LEU A 179 -5.56 -14.24 -9.84
C LEU A 179 -4.82 -15.57 -10.04
N ASP A 180 -5.55 -16.65 -10.31
CA ASP A 180 -4.96 -17.97 -10.57
C ASP A 180 -4.24 -18.08 -11.93
N GLU A 181 -4.49 -17.17 -12.87
CA GLU A 181 -3.74 -17.05 -14.12
C GLU A 181 -2.29 -16.58 -13.89
N PHE A 182 -2.00 -16.00 -12.73
CA PHE A 182 -0.66 -15.54 -12.39
C PHE A 182 0.07 -16.62 -11.59
N THR A 183 1.09 -17.21 -12.20
CA THR A 183 1.94 -18.21 -11.52
C THR A 183 2.77 -17.56 -10.43
N VAL A 184 2.91 -18.25 -9.28
CA VAL A 184 3.79 -17.80 -8.19
C VAL A 184 5.25 -17.86 -8.65
N GLN A 185 5.99 -16.78 -8.47
CA GLN A 185 7.38 -16.63 -8.82
C GLN A 185 8.22 -16.27 -7.57
N HIS A 186 9.53 -16.29 -7.69
CA HIS A 186 10.40 -15.67 -6.71
C HIS A 186 10.34 -14.14 -6.86
N ARG A 187 10.29 -13.41 -5.73
CA ARG A 187 10.39 -11.93 -5.77
C ARG A 187 11.66 -11.46 -6.48
N GLY A 188 11.63 -10.24 -7.00
CA GLY A 188 12.76 -9.65 -7.71
C GLY A 188 12.89 -10.09 -9.16
N GLY A 189 11.93 -10.87 -9.68
CA GLY A 189 11.81 -11.14 -11.12
C GLY A 189 11.16 -9.97 -11.87
N LYS A 190 11.11 -10.06 -13.20
CA LYS A 190 10.44 -9.08 -14.07
C LYS A 190 8.91 -9.25 -14.11
N GLY A 191 8.42 -10.40 -13.64
CA GLY A 191 7.01 -10.74 -13.74
C GLY A 191 6.60 -11.24 -15.13
N LEU A 192 5.29 -11.34 -15.33
CA LEU A 192 4.65 -11.75 -16.58
C LEU A 192 3.80 -10.59 -17.10
N ARG A 193 3.62 -10.53 -18.42
CA ARG A 193 2.76 -9.51 -19.01
C ARG A 193 1.31 -9.74 -18.60
N CYS A 194 0.74 -8.83 -17.84
CA CYS A 194 -0.65 -8.84 -17.43
C CYS A 194 -1.53 -7.95 -18.32
N TYR A 195 -0.96 -6.91 -18.94
CA TYR A 195 -1.65 -6.02 -19.84
C TYR A 195 -0.73 -5.59 -21.00
N LYS A 196 -1.28 -5.46 -22.21
CA LYS A 196 -0.53 -4.97 -23.36
C LYS A 196 -0.77 -3.47 -23.52
N ILE A 197 0.21 -2.67 -23.12
CA ILE A 197 0.22 -1.22 -23.34
C ILE A 197 0.56 -0.93 -24.79
N THR A 198 -0.22 -0.09 -25.44
CA THR A 198 -0.04 0.39 -26.82
C THR A 198 -0.58 1.81 -26.93
N ASP A 199 -0.28 2.51 -28.04
CA ASP A 199 -0.83 3.84 -28.32
C ASP A 199 -2.37 3.90 -28.30
N LYS A 200 -3.03 2.77 -28.55
CA LYS A 200 -4.49 2.64 -28.48
C LYS A 200 -5.01 2.39 -27.07
N THR A 201 -4.31 1.57 -26.31
CA THR A 201 -4.81 1.10 -24.99
C THR A 201 -4.35 1.99 -23.84
N GLY A 202 -3.29 2.71 -24.01
CA GLY A 202 -2.74 3.63 -23.01
C GLY A 202 -1.73 2.96 -22.13
#